data_ac270a326bf57d3fc710fdac7e512f2b
#
_entry.id   ac270a326bf57d3fc710fdac7e512f2b
#
_cell.length_a   1.000
_cell.length_b   1.000
_cell.length_c   1.000
_cell.angle_alpha   90.00
_cell.angle_beta   90.00
_cell.angle_gamma   90.00
#
_symmetry.space_group_name_H-M   'P 1'
#
loop_
_entity.id
_entity.type
_entity.pdbx_description
1 polymer ?
#
loop_
_entity_poly.entity_id
_entity_poly.type
_entity_poly.pdbx_seq_one_letter_code
_entity_poly.pdbx_strand_id
1 'polypeptide(L)'
;MVRNLAGCGTLRIMPPTIRPWYWPAKGQPERTEPFTWIVEGVIAASWWPDPYVFDLYEENNIRVVVNCCEFDNRRDVPSQFSYHHINVPDYGVPTDAQIEHFVNLMDEHHAAREAVVVHCVAGCGRTGQFIVAWCAKAGFIPADTDPVQWIRARRKCCLETHEQTNCAKRWMTKYRRN
;
A
#
# COMPACT_ATOMS: atom_id res chain seq x y z
N MET A 1 -32.78 -9.24 -43.22
CA MET A 1 -31.68 -8.25 -43.32
C MET A 1 -31.30 -7.84 -41.91
N VAL A 2 -30.26 -8.45 -41.37
CA VAL A 2 -29.74 -8.13 -40.01
C VAL A 2 -28.47 -7.32 -40.21
N ARG A 3 -28.46 -6.07 -39.75
CA ARG A 3 -27.26 -5.22 -39.76
C ARG A 3 -26.51 -5.40 -38.45
N ASN A 4 -25.35 -6.03 -38.56
CA ASN A 4 -24.32 -6.03 -37.52
C ASN A 4 -23.77 -4.61 -37.35
N LEU A 5 -23.91 -4.03 -36.14
CA LEU A 5 -23.16 -2.86 -35.71
C LEU A 5 -21.98 -3.35 -34.87
N ALA A 6 -20.84 -3.50 -35.51
CA ALA A 6 -19.56 -3.68 -34.83
C ALA A 6 -19.25 -2.42 -34.02
N GLY A 7 -19.20 -2.55 -32.70
CA GLY A 7 -18.74 -1.52 -31.79
C GLY A 7 -17.26 -1.22 -32.01
N CYS A 8 -16.96 -0.05 -32.50
CA CYS A 8 -15.61 0.48 -32.60
C CYS A 8 -15.08 0.76 -31.18
N GLY A 9 -14.32 -0.18 -30.65
CA GLY A 9 -13.55 0.06 -29.42
C GLY A 9 -12.49 1.12 -29.70
N THR A 10 -12.69 2.31 -29.14
CA THR A 10 -11.67 3.36 -29.14
C THR A 10 -10.48 2.86 -28.34
N LEU A 11 -9.40 2.48 -29.02
CA LEU A 11 -8.07 2.36 -28.42
C LEU A 11 -7.75 3.71 -27.77
N ARG A 12 -7.83 3.78 -26.43
CA ARG A 12 -7.23 4.88 -25.69
C ARG A 12 -5.73 4.82 -25.92
N ILE A 13 -5.23 5.68 -26.80
CA ILE A 13 -3.80 5.94 -26.94
C ILE A 13 -3.37 6.55 -25.62
N MET A 14 -2.65 5.79 -24.80
CA MET A 14 -2.01 6.30 -23.60
C MET A 14 -1.07 7.44 -23.99
N PRO A 15 -1.13 8.62 -23.33
CA PRO A 15 -0.14 9.65 -23.53
C PRO A 15 1.27 9.07 -23.20
N PRO A 16 2.33 9.56 -23.82
CA PRO A 16 3.68 9.12 -23.48
C PRO A 16 3.93 9.42 -22.02
N THR A 17 3.85 8.40 -21.19
CA THR A 17 4.09 8.50 -19.76
C THR A 17 5.51 9.01 -19.55
N ILE A 18 5.62 10.20 -18.99
CA ILE A 18 6.84 10.63 -18.30
C ILE A 18 7.07 9.55 -17.25
N ARG A 19 8.06 8.69 -17.48
CA ARG A 19 8.41 7.64 -16.50
C ARG A 19 8.79 8.35 -15.21
N PRO A 20 8.10 8.09 -14.12
CA PRO A 20 8.52 8.63 -12.84
C PRO A 20 9.99 8.24 -12.61
N TRP A 21 10.79 9.15 -12.07
CA TRP A 21 12.23 8.97 -11.82
C TRP A 21 12.58 7.72 -10.98
N TYR A 22 11.61 7.17 -10.25
CA TYR A 22 11.68 5.93 -9.46
C TYR A 22 11.33 4.65 -10.26
N TRP A 23 11.07 4.74 -11.56
CA TRP A 23 10.79 3.56 -12.37
C TRP A 23 12.07 2.72 -12.52
N PRO A 24 12.08 1.43 -12.19
CA PRO A 24 13.28 0.61 -12.25
C PRO A 24 13.90 0.62 -13.64
N ALA A 25 15.23 0.83 -13.68
CA ALA A 25 16.02 0.75 -14.90
C ALA A 25 15.98 -0.69 -15.45
N LYS A 26 16.21 -0.82 -16.77
CA LYS A 26 16.25 -2.11 -17.48
C LYS A 26 17.27 -3.05 -16.80
N GLY A 27 16.78 -4.18 -16.23
CA GLY A 27 17.62 -5.17 -15.53
C GLY A 27 17.37 -5.29 -14.02
N GLN A 28 16.44 -4.57 -13.44
CA GLN A 28 16.03 -4.78 -12.05
C GLN A 28 15.03 -5.92 -11.90
N PRO A 29 15.01 -6.62 -10.73
CA PRO A 29 14.18 -7.79 -10.52
C PRO A 29 12.69 -7.48 -10.68
N GLU A 30 11.95 -8.52 -11.04
CA GLU A 30 10.53 -8.57 -11.34
C GLU A 30 9.70 -7.45 -10.69
N ARG A 31 9.00 -6.68 -11.55
CA ARG A 31 8.13 -5.57 -11.15
C ARG A 31 7.14 -6.04 -10.08
N THR A 32 7.15 -5.38 -8.94
CA THR A 32 6.00 -5.46 -8.06
C THR A 32 4.80 -4.86 -8.79
N GLU A 33 3.65 -5.49 -8.67
CA GLU A 33 2.39 -4.92 -9.16
C GLU A 33 2.18 -3.51 -8.58
N PRO A 34 1.51 -2.58 -9.33
CA PRO A 34 1.24 -1.22 -8.87
C PRO A 34 0.68 -1.21 -7.47
N PHE A 35 -0.28 -2.09 -7.24
CA PHE A 35 -0.81 -2.35 -5.92
C PHE A 35 -0.95 -3.86 -5.69
N THR A 36 -0.94 -4.28 -4.43
CA THR A 36 -1.04 -5.69 -4.03
C THR A 36 -1.91 -5.78 -2.79
N TRP A 37 -2.96 -6.59 -2.81
CA TRP A 37 -3.69 -6.94 -1.60
C TRP A 37 -2.78 -7.69 -0.62
N ILE A 38 -2.67 -7.18 0.59
CA ILE A 38 -1.99 -7.88 1.70
C ILE A 38 -3.00 -8.74 2.45
N VAL A 39 -4.19 -8.16 2.70
CA VAL A 39 -5.39 -8.88 3.12
C VAL A 39 -6.50 -8.42 2.18
N GLU A 40 -7.02 -9.32 1.38
CA GLU A 40 -7.99 -9.01 0.32
C GLU A 40 -9.23 -8.31 0.87
N GLY A 41 -9.62 -7.21 0.22
CA GLY A 41 -10.75 -6.37 0.60
C GLY A 41 -10.57 -5.57 1.89
N VAL A 42 -9.38 -5.62 2.52
CA VAL A 42 -9.12 -4.95 3.81
C VAL A 42 -7.95 -3.96 3.70
N ILE A 43 -6.76 -4.45 3.37
CA ILE A 43 -5.57 -3.60 3.30
C ILE A 43 -4.67 -4.00 2.14
N ALA A 44 -4.24 -3.01 1.37
CA ALA A 44 -3.33 -3.17 0.25
C ALA A 44 -2.06 -2.33 0.43
N ALA A 45 -0.99 -2.74 -0.24
CA ALA A 45 0.25 -1.98 -0.39
C ALA A 45 0.35 -1.47 -1.83
N SER A 46 0.77 -0.22 -2.03
CA SER A 46 0.96 0.35 -3.35
C SER A 46 2.25 1.17 -3.45
N TRP A 47 2.76 1.29 -4.67
CA TRP A 47 3.72 2.35 -4.96
C TRP A 47 3.02 3.72 -5.03
N TRP A 48 3.80 4.79 -5.29
CA TRP A 48 3.27 6.14 -5.45
C TRP A 48 2.20 6.16 -6.55
N PRO A 49 0.94 6.52 -6.23
CA PRO A 49 -0.15 6.43 -7.18
C PRO A 49 -0.09 7.55 -8.21
N ASP A 50 -0.27 7.17 -9.48
CA ASP A 50 -0.63 8.04 -10.58
C ASP A 50 -2.11 7.89 -10.93
N PRO A 51 -2.67 8.63 -11.90
CA PRO A 51 -4.08 8.51 -12.27
C PRO A 51 -4.53 7.09 -12.59
N TYR A 52 -3.69 6.30 -13.25
CA TYR A 52 -4.00 4.90 -13.56
C TYR A 52 -4.11 4.04 -12.29
N VAL A 53 -3.26 4.28 -11.31
CA VAL A 53 -3.29 3.55 -10.04
C VAL A 53 -4.51 3.94 -9.21
N PHE A 54 -4.96 5.19 -9.25
CA PHE A 54 -6.22 5.59 -8.63
C PHE A 54 -7.43 4.92 -9.27
N ASP A 55 -7.45 4.75 -10.60
CA ASP A 55 -8.49 3.98 -11.30
C ASP A 55 -8.53 2.53 -10.78
N LEU A 56 -7.36 1.89 -10.60
CA LEU A 56 -7.28 0.55 -10.02
C LEU A 56 -7.82 0.50 -8.58
N TYR A 57 -7.56 1.53 -7.75
CA TYR A 57 -8.11 1.58 -6.40
C TYR A 57 -9.64 1.63 -6.43
N GLU A 58 -10.21 2.43 -7.32
CA GLU A 58 -11.67 2.55 -7.47
C GLU A 58 -12.30 1.25 -7.94
N GLU A 59 -11.72 0.60 -8.96
CA GLU A 59 -12.15 -0.71 -9.47
C GLU A 59 -12.13 -1.81 -8.39
N ASN A 60 -11.22 -1.69 -7.42
CA ASN A 60 -11.08 -2.63 -6.30
C ASN A 60 -11.82 -2.18 -5.02
N ASN A 61 -12.70 -1.18 -5.12
CA ASN A 61 -13.46 -0.64 -3.99
C ASN A 61 -12.62 -0.13 -2.83
N ILE A 62 -11.37 0.26 -3.05
CA ILE A 62 -10.57 0.96 -2.07
C ILE A 62 -11.13 2.38 -1.93
N ARG A 63 -11.30 2.86 -0.69
CA ARG A 63 -11.88 4.17 -0.39
C ARG A 63 -10.94 5.06 0.40
N VAL A 64 -9.90 4.50 1.00
CA VAL A 64 -9.00 5.19 1.90
C VAL A 64 -7.56 5.04 1.42
N VAL A 65 -6.85 6.15 1.31
CA VAL A 65 -5.45 6.21 0.90
C VAL A 65 -4.60 6.74 2.06
N VAL A 66 -3.63 5.96 2.49
CA VAL A 66 -2.65 6.36 3.50
C VAL A 66 -1.29 6.51 2.85
N ASN A 67 -0.82 7.74 2.80
CA ASN A 67 0.53 8.08 2.35
C ASN A 67 1.50 8.07 3.53
N CYS A 68 2.50 7.20 3.51
CA CYS A 68 3.56 7.15 4.53
C CYS A 68 4.91 7.67 4.01
N CYS A 69 4.90 8.53 3.01
CA CYS A 69 6.06 9.18 2.42
C CYS A 69 6.35 10.53 3.09
N GLU A 70 7.54 11.07 2.90
CA GLU A 70 7.89 12.43 3.32
C GLU A 70 7.17 13.52 2.50
N PHE A 71 6.69 13.18 1.30
CA PHE A 71 6.00 14.10 0.41
C PHE A 71 4.48 13.92 0.53
N ASP A 72 3.77 15.02 0.76
CA ASP A 72 2.31 15.07 0.77
C ASP A 72 1.77 15.19 -0.67
N ASN A 73 1.03 14.19 -1.13
CA ASN A 73 0.39 14.19 -2.45
C ASN A 73 -1.13 14.44 -2.39
N ARG A 74 -1.64 15.04 -1.32
CA ARG A 74 -3.07 15.32 -1.13
C ARG A 74 -3.72 16.00 -2.33
N ARG A 75 -2.99 16.87 -3.03
CA ARG A 75 -3.51 17.60 -4.19
C ARG A 75 -3.75 16.72 -5.41
N ASP A 76 -3.06 15.59 -5.48
CA ASP A 76 -3.12 14.65 -6.61
C ASP A 76 -4.15 13.54 -6.34
N VAL A 77 -4.63 13.41 -5.10
CA VAL A 77 -5.60 12.38 -4.71
C VAL A 77 -7.01 12.81 -5.11
N PRO A 78 -7.73 12.03 -5.93
CA PRO A 78 -9.10 12.32 -6.32
C PRO A 78 -10.03 12.41 -5.10
N SER A 79 -11.02 13.32 -5.17
CA SER A 79 -11.87 13.70 -4.02
C SER A 79 -12.77 12.59 -3.48
N GLN A 80 -12.97 11.50 -4.23
CA GLN A 80 -13.73 10.33 -3.78
C GLN A 80 -12.98 9.46 -2.76
N PHE A 81 -11.65 9.70 -2.57
CA PHE A 81 -10.86 8.98 -1.58
C PHE A 81 -10.72 9.78 -0.29
N SER A 82 -10.87 9.12 0.85
CA SER A 82 -10.37 9.62 2.12
C SER A 82 -8.85 9.54 2.14
N TYR A 83 -8.17 10.61 2.57
CA TYR A 83 -6.72 10.68 2.49
C TYR A 83 -6.09 11.03 3.83
N HIS A 84 -5.08 10.25 4.21
CA HIS A 84 -4.27 10.44 5.42
C HIS A 84 -2.79 10.49 5.06
N HIS A 85 -2.05 11.37 5.73
CA HIS A 85 -0.61 11.50 5.55
C HIS A 85 0.13 11.29 6.86
N ILE A 86 1.06 10.33 6.89
CA ILE A 86 1.93 10.02 8.02
C ILE A 86 3.36 10.13 7.54
N ASN A 87 3.98 11.28 7.73
CA ASN A 87 5.31 11.58 7.21
C ASN A 87 6.40 10.71 7.83
N VAL A 88 7.01 9.84 7.02
CA VAL A 88 8.21 9.05 7.39
C VAL A 88 9.29 9.31 6.36
N PRO A 89 10.50 9.71 6.76
CA PRO A 89 11.63 9.90 5.85
C PRO A 89 11.96 8.65 5.03
N ASP A 90 12.57 8.85 3.87
CA ASP A 90 12.96 7.70 3.03
C ASP A 90 13.90 6.75 3.77
N TYR A 91 13.73 5.44 3.55
CA TYR A 91 14.35 4.35 4.32
C TYR A 91 14.11 4.41 5.84
N GLY A 92 13.31 5.36 6.33
CA GLY A 92 13.07 5.60 7.74
C GLY A 92 12.23 4.53 8.44
N VAL A 93 12.24 4.65 9.76
CA VAL A 93 11.39 3.89 10.67
C VAL A 93 10.38 4.85 11.30
N PRO A 94 9.08 4.54 11.26
CA PRO A 94 8.08 5.37 11.92
C PRO A 94 8.29 5.37 13.44
N THR A 95 7.95 6.49 14.07
CA THR A 95 7.88 6.57 15.53
C THR A 95 6.74 5.70 16.07
N ASP A 96 6.80 5.34 17.35
CA ASP A 96 5.75 4.56 17.99
C ASP A 96 4.39 5.28 17.91
N ALA A 97 4.38 6.61 18.12
CA ALA A 97 3.17 7.42 17.98
C ALA A 97 2.59 7.41 16.57
N GLN A 98 3.43 7.39 15.53
CA GLN A 98 2.96 7.28 14.13
C GLN A 98 2.34 5.91 13.85
N ILE A 99 2.93 4.82 14.37
CA ILE A 99 2.35 3.49 14.21
C ILE A 99 1.05 3.37 15.00
N GLU A 100 0.99 3.85 16.23
CA GLU A 100 -0.24 3.83 17.04
C GLU A 100 -1.35 4.65 16.39
N HIS A 101 -1.03 5.82 15.84
CA HIS A 101 -1.99 6.60 15.05
C HIS A 101 -2.52 5.82 13.83
N PHE A 102 -1.62 5.19 13.07
CA PHE A 102 -2.01 4.36 11.93
C PHE A 102 -2.87 3.18 12.34
N VAL A 103 -2.51 2.51 13.43
CA VAL A 103 -3.26 1.36 13.95
C VAL A 103 -4.68 1.75 14.34
N ASN A 104 -4.87 2.89 15.01
CA ASN A 104 -6.18 3.40 15.37
C ASN A 104 -7.01 3.77 14.12
N LEU A 105 -6.39 4.45 13.15
CA LEU A 105 -6.99 4.77 11.88
C LEU A 105 -7.50 3.50 11.17
N MET A 106 -6.66 2.47 11.12
CA MET A 106 -7.02 1.19 10.50
C MET A 106 -8.16 0.48 11.22
N ASP A 107 -8.21 0.56 12.55
CA ASP A 107 -9.31 -0.02 13.33
C ASP A 107 -10.65 0.64 13.00
N GLU A 108 -10.67 1.98 12.85
CA GLU A 108 -11.85 2.75 12.47
C GLU A 108 -12.35 2.34 11.07
N HIS A 109 -11.46 2.32 10.08
CA HIS A 109 -11.81 1.95 8.70
C HIS A 109 -12.19 0.48 8.58
N HIS A 110 -11.51 -0.41 9.30
CA HIS A 110 -11.87 -1.83 9.31
C HIS A 110 -13.25 -2.08 9.94
N ALA A 111 -13.58 -1.38 11.03
CA ALA A 111 -14.92 -1.43 11.63
C ALA A 111 -16.00 -0.89 10.69
N ALA A 112 -15.68 0.11 9.88
CA ALA A 112 -16.55 0.67 8.84
C ALA A 112 -16.62 -0.20 7.56
N ARG A 113 -15.82 -1.28 7.47
CA ARG A 113 -15.66 -2.13 6.28
C ARG A 113 -15.14 -1.39 5.06
N GLU A 114 -14.29 -0.41 5.27
CA GLU A 114 -13.64 0.35 4.23
C GLU A 114 -12.25 -0.21 3.94
N ALA A 115 -11.99 -0.53 2.69
CA ALA A 115 -10.69 -1.01 2.25
C ALA A 115 -9.68 0.13 2.19
N VAL A 116 -8.49 -0.10 2.72
CA VAL A 116 -7.41 0.88 2.83
C VAL A 116 -6.23 0.48 1.97
N VAL A 117 -5.66 1.44 1.24
CA VAL A 117 -4.35 1.27 0.61
C VAL A 117 -3.30 2.12 1.32
N VAL A 118 -2.14 1.52 1.57
CA VAL A 118 -0.98 2.20 2.16
C VAL A 118 0.11 2.31 1.10
N HIS A 119 0.63 3.51 0.89
CA HIS A 119 1.72 3.70 -0.05
C HIS A 119 2.87 4.56 0.52
N CYS A 120 4.05 4.37 -0.07
CA CYS A 120 5.16 5.30 -0.01
C CYS A 120 5.63 5.56 -1.46
N VAL A 121 6.92 5.68 -1.75
CA VAL A 121 7.40 5.78 -3.14
C VAL A 121 7.31 4.43 -3.84
N ALA A 122 7.97 3.39 -3.33
CA ALA A 122 7.98 2.05 -3.91
C ALA A 122 6.87 1.13 -3.37
N GLY A 123 6.20 1.52 -2.29
CA GLY A 123 5.22 0.68 -1.59
C GLY A 123 5.85 -0.51 -0.89
N CYS A 124 7.05 -0.35 -0.37
CA CYS A 124 7.88 -1.44 0.14
C CYS A 124 8.30 -1.23 1.59
N GLY A 125 9.34 -0.44 1.84
CA GLY A 125 9.98 -0.33 3.16
C GLY A 125 9.10 0.30 4.23
N ARG A 126 8.75 1.58 4.04
CA ARG A 126 7.90 2.36 4.96
C ARG A 126 6.51 1.74 5.07
N THR A 127 5.90 1.44 3.93
CA THR A 127 4.59 0.80 3.81
C THR A 127 4.50 -0.52 4.57
N GLY A 128 5.50 -1.40 4.43
CA GLY A 128 5.51 -2.71 5.07
C GLY A 128 5.48 -2.66 6.59
N GLN A 129 6.11 -1.66 7.21
CA GLN A 129 6.16 -1.52 8.67
C GLN A 129 4.78 -1.24 9.27
N PHE A 130 4.03 -0.31 8.67
CA PHE A 130 2.66 0.03 9.09
C PHE A 130 1.72 -1.15 8.92
N ILE A 131 1.77 -1.81 7.76
CA ILE A 131 0.89 -2.95 7.46
C ILE A 131 1.15 -4.10 8.43
N VAL A 132 2.41 -4.45 8.70
CA VAL A 132 2.74 -5.52 9.65
C VAL A 132 2.24 -5.17 11.05
N ALA A 133 2.42 -3.93 11.51
CA ALA A 133 1.99 -3.52 12.84
C ALA A 133 0.48 -3.72 13.03
N TRP A 134 -0.34 -3.23 12.10
CA TRP A 134 -1.78 -3.39 12.21
C TRP A 134 -2.25 -4.84 11.98
N CYS A 135 -1.71 -5.53 10.97
CA CYS A 135 -2.09 -6.93 10.73
C CYS A 135 -1.73 -7.87 11.89
N ALA A 136 -0.67 -7.56 12.64
CA ALA A 136 -0.33 -8.26 13.87
C ALA A 136 -1.40 -8.04 14.96
N LYS A 137 -1.84 -6.79 15.16
CA LYS A 137 -2.91 -6.45 16.11
C LYS A 137 -4.24 -7.08 15.74
N ALA A 138 -4.60 -7.01 14.47
CA ALA A 138 -5.88 -7.52 13.95
C ALA A 138 -5.92 -9.06 13.83
N GLY A 139 -4.81 -9.78 14.13
CA GLY A 139 -4.76 -11.23 14.09
C GLY A 139 -4.61 -11.85 12.70
N PHE A 140 -4.29 -11.05 11.68
CA PHE A 140 -4.05 -11.57 10.31
C PHE A 140 -2.71 -12.27 10.16
N ILE A 141 -1.75 -12.02 11.07
CA ILE A 141 -0.47 -12.71 11.10
C ILE A 141 -0.53 -13.80 12.16
N PRO A 142 -0.43 -15.10 11.81
CA PRO A 142 -0.42 -16.17 12.79
C PRO A 142 0.69 -15.99 13.83
N ALA A 143 0.42 -16.40 15.08
CA ALA A 143 1.30 -16.12 16.21
C ALA A 143 2.70 -16.75 16.09
N ASP A 144 2.83 -17.86 15.38
CA ASP A 144 4.06 -18.61 15.14
C ASP A 144 4.80 -18.19 13.87
N THR A 145 4.26 -17.25 13.12
CA THR A 145 4.79 -16.82 11.81
C THR A 145 5.78 -15.65 11.97
N ASP A 146 6.91 -15.68 11.27
CA ASP A 146 7.80 -14.54 11.15
C ASP A 146 7.11 -13.43 10.31
N PRO A 147 6.90 -12.22 10.85
CA PRO A 147 6.18 -11.16 10.17
C PRO A 147 6.86 -10.68 8.88
N VAL A 148 8.18 -10.81 8.80
CA VAL A 148 8.96 -10.44 7.60
C VAL A 148 8.69 -11.43 6.46
N GLN A 149 8.73 -12.72 6.77
CA GLN A 149 8.39 -13.75 5.79
C GLN A 149 6.92 -13.62 5.35
N TRP A 150 6.02 -13.36 6.30
CA TRP A 150 4.60 -13.21 6.04
C TRP A 150 4.30 -12.07 5.04
N ILE A 151 4.87 -10.88 5.26
CA ILE A 151 4.63 -9.75 4.36
C ILE A 151 5.33 -9.93 3.01
N ARG A 152 6.55 -10.49 2.98
CA ARG A 152 7.31 -10.72 1.75
C ARG A 152 6.72 -11.83 0.87
N ALA A 153 5.99 -12.77 1.45
CA ALA A 153 5.23 -13.76 0.68
C ALA A 153 4.11 -13.12 -0.15
N ARG A 154 3.62 -11.93 0.25
CA ARG A 154 2.57 -11.16 -0.42
C ARG A 154 3.14 -10.07 -1.33
N ARG A 155 4.17 -9.37 -0.84
CA ARG A 155 4.89 -8.32 -1.57
C ARG A 155 6.38 -8.41 -1.26
N LYS A 156 7.16 -9.00 -2.17
CA LYS A 156 8.57 -9.38 -1.98
C LYS A 156 9.46 -8.25 -1.51
N CYS A 157 9.21 -7.01 -1.96
CA CYS A 157 10.05 -5.85 -1.68
C CYS A 157 9.87 -5.26 -0.28
N CYS A 158 8.89 -5.72 0.53
CA CYS A 158 8.62 -5.12 1.82
C CYS A 158 9.78 -5.25 2.81
N LEU A 159 9.95 -4.18 3.64
CA LEU A 159 10.96 -4.11 4.70
C LEU A 159 12.40 -4.14 4.13
N GLU A 160 12.79 -3.03 3.50
CA GLU A 160 14.04 -2.92 2.72
C GLU A 160 15.29 -2.89 3.59
N THR A 161 15.20 -2.34 4.82
CA THR A 161 16.34 -2.24 5.72
C THR A 161 16.24 -3.14 6.95
N HIS A 162 17.36 -3.31 7.66
CA HIS A 162 17.39 -4.07 8.91
C HIS A 162 16.55 -3.39 10.01
N GLU A 163 16.59 -2.07 10.07
CA GLU A 163 15.84 -1.26 11.03
C GLU A 163 14.34 -1.41 10.80
N GLN A 164 13.88 -1.39 9.55
CA GLN A 164 12.48 -1.62 9.19
C GLN A 164 12.02 -3.04 9.55
N THR A 165 12.89 -4.03 9.33
CA THR A 165 12.66 -5.42 9.74
C THR A 165 12.52 -5.54 11.26
N ASN A 166 13.40 -4.89 12.02
CA ASN A 166 13.35 -4.88 13.49
C ASN A 166 12.10 -4.17 14.01
N CYS A 167 11.70 -3.06 13.37
CA CYS A 167 10.45 -2.36 13.68
C CYS A 167 9.25 -3.32 13.54
N ALA A 168 9.12 -4.00 12.41
CA ALA A 168 8.03 -4.95 12.16
C ALA A 168 8.00 -6.09 13.20
N LYS A 169 9.15 -6.68 13.54
CA LYS A 169 9.26 -7.72 14.56
C LYS A 169 8.89 -7.24 15.96
N ARG A 170 9.31 -6.02 16.32
CA ARG A 170 8.99 -5.38 17.60
C ARG A 170 7.47 -5.19 17.77
N TRP A 171 6.80 -4.69 16.76
CA TRP A 171 5.34 -4.48 16.80
C TRP A 171 4.58 -5.80 16.81
N MET A 172 5.02 -6.79 16.05
CA MET A 172 4.47 -8.15 16.14
C MET A 172 4.58 -8.71 17.57
N THR A 173 5.73 -8.53 18.23
CA THR A 173 5.93 -8.99 19.61
C THR A 173 5.04 -8.25 20.61
N LYS A 174 4.84 -6.93 20.42
CA LYS A 174 3.97 -6.09 21.26
C LYS A 174 2.54 -6.62 21.26
N TYR A 175 1.99 -6.92 20.09
CA TYR A 175 0.59 -7.35 19.97
C TYR A 175 0.35 -8.84 20.24
N ARG A 176 1.39 -9.67 20.20
CA ARG A 176 1.28 -11.08 20.65
C ARG A 176 1.14 -11.26 22.16
N ARG A 177 1.56 -10.25 22.92
CA ARG A 177 1.57 -10.31 24.40
C ARG A 177 0.28 -9.82 25.05
N ASN A 178 -0.61 -9.27 24.25
CA ASN A 178 -1.91 -8.76 24.69
C ASN A 178 -3.03 -9.68 24.19
#